data_912a7a2e288da741a8ee06ed30791a1c
#
_entry.id   912a7a2e288da741a8ee06ed30791a1c
#
_cell.length_a   1.000
_cell.length_b   1.000
_cell.length_c   1.000
_cell.angle_alpha   90.00
_cell.angle_beta   90.00
_cell.angle_gamma   90.00
#
_symmetry.space_group_name_H-M   'P 1'
#
loop_
_entity.id
_entity.type
_entity.pdbx_description
1 polymer ?
#
loop_
_entity_poly.entity_id
_entity_poly.type
_entity_poly.pdbx_seq_one_letter_code
_entity_poly.pdbx_strand_id
1 'polypeptide(L)'
;VTSMAAMAKEGFIPFVSIYSTFLQRAFDQIIHDVGILGLPVRFSIDRAGIVGEDGETHQGLFDIAYLRIIPNFVLFAPRDNATLIEAVHFAHSFDSAPCAYRYVRGNFVLDTLKSSKPIYKPSSFVLGKCEVLKEGRDIVLIGYGNGVGRAHLVCKELENLGFSPTLVDLRFVKPLDEHLAKIIESHAISFVFSDSYKQGGVASAINEMLSQKGILKHIISFELDSIFVPHGNVSSVEKHLGLDASSLFSRTL
;
A
#
# COMPACT_ATOMS: atom_id res chain seq x y z
N VAL A 1 2.46 16.53 -14.92
CA VAL A 1 3.09 15.27 -15.32
C VAL A 1 3.97 15.47 -16.53
N THR A 2 3.42 15.92 -17.67
CA THR A 2 4.17 16.12 -18.93
C THR A 2 5.44 16.98 -18.78
N SER A 3 5.39 18.09 -18.05
CA SER A 3 6.57 18.93 -17.79
C SER A 3 7.66 18.16 -17.03
N MET A 4 7.28 17.31 -16.08
CA MET A 4 8.23 16.47 -15.33
C MET A 4 8.81 15.36 -16.20
N ALA A 5 8.02 14.81 -17.14
CA ALA A 5 8.53 13.87 -18.13
C ALA A 5 9.63 14.52 -19.01
N ALA A 6 9.41 15.76 -19.47
CA ALA A 6 10.42 16.52 -20.20
C ALA A 6 11.68 16.75 -19.35
N MET A 7 11.55 17.12 -18.09
CA MET A 7 12.70 17.27 -17.18
C MET A 7 13.46 15.96 -16.99
N ALA A 8 12.75 14.83 -16.81
CA ALA A 8 13.39 13.53 -16.70
C ALA A 8 14.20 13.16 -17.96
N LYS A 9 13.66 13.50 -19.14
CA LYS A 9 14.33 13.28 -20.43
C LYS A 9 15.64 14.08 -20.54
N GLU A 10 15.70 15.26 -19.93
CA GLU A 10 16.90 16.11 -19.89
C GLU A 10 17.86 15.73 -18.73
N GLY A 11 17.63 14.61 -18.04
CA GLY A 11 18.51 14.09 -17.00
C GLY A 11 18.28 14.65 -15.60
N PHE A 12 17.20 15.41 -15.38
CA PHE A 12 16.81 15.83 -14.03
C PHE A 12 16.15 14.70 -13.26
N ILE A 13 16.03 14.87 -11.94
CA ILE A 13 15.35 13.95 -11.01
C ILE A 13 14.00 14.55 -10.56
N PRO A 14 12.98 14.55 -11.41
CA PRO A 14 11.71 15.20 -11.10
C PRO A 14 10.88 14.41 -10.10
N PHE A 15 10.27 15.12 -9.14
CA PHE A 15 9.23 14.63 -8.26
C PHE A 15 7.90 15.32 -8.57
N VAL A 16 6.86 14.52 -8.80
CA VAL A 16 5.47 14.98 -8.95
C VAL A 16 4.77 14.76 -7.61
N SER A 17 4.65 15.82 -6.81
CA SER A 17 3.89 15.77 -5.55
C SER A 17 2.45 16.16 -5.85
N ILE A 18 1.53 15.22 -5.69
CA ILE A 18 0.12 15.41 -6.07
C ILE A 18 -0.79 14.52 -5.20
N TYR A 19 -2.02 14.98 -4.94
CA TYR A 19 -3.03 14.16 -4.26
C TYR A 19 -3.47 12.99 -5.14
N SER A 20 -3.68 11.83 -4.54
CA SER A 20 -4.14 10.62 -5.22
C SER A 20 -5.35 10.87 -6.11
N THR A 21 -6.38 11.57 -5.59
CA THR A 21 -7.60 11.87 -6.36
C THR A 21 -7.34 12.79 -7.56
N PHE A 22 -6.41 13.74 -7.46
CA PHE A 22 -6.12 14.68 -8.56
C PHE A 22 -5.25 14.06 -9.65
N LEU A 23 -4.44 13.06 -9.30
CA LEU A 23 -3.60 12.34 -10.25
C LEU A 23 -4.43 11.58 -11.30
N GLN A 24 -5.68 11.23 -11.01
CA GLN A 24 -6.59 10.55 -11.94
C GLN A 24 -6.72 11.30 -13.27
N ARG A 25 -6.72 12.65 -13.26
CA ARG A 25 -6.82 13.47 -14.47
C ARG A 25 -5.59 13.41 -15.37
N ALA A 26 -4.46 12.93 -14.84
CA ALA A 26 -3.21 12.80 -15.57
C ALA A 26 -2.91 11.36 -15.97
N PHE A 27 -3.89 10.46 -15.90
CA PHE A 27 -3.68 9.04 -16.20
C PHE A 27 -3.16 8.82 -17.62
N ASP A 28 -3.71 9.51 -18.59
CA ASP A 28 -3.24 9.46 -19.99
C ASP A 28 -1.78 9.95 -20.11
N GLN A 29 -1.44 11.08 -19.48
CA GLN A 29 -0.09 11.62 -19.48
C GLN A 29 0.91 10.70 -18.78
N ILE A 30 0.48 9.99 -17.72
CA ILE A 30 1.33 8.99 -17.07
C ILE A 30 1.65 7.84 -18.04
N ILE A 31 0.68 7.39 -18.83
CA ILE A 31 0.89 6.33 -19.82
C ILE A 31 1.77 6.83 -20.96
N HIS A 32 1.35 7.92 -21.65
CA HIS A 32 1.99 8.38 -22.89
C HIS A 32 3.34 9.07 -22.64
N ASP A 33 3.37 10.04 -21.73
CA ASP A 33 4.55 10.89 -21.59
C ASP A 33 5.62 10.27 -20.70
N VAL A 34 5.22 9.35 -19.79
CA VAL A 34 6.12 8.76 -18.80
C VAL A 34 6.30 7.25 -19.06
N GLY A 35 5.21 6.48 -19.07
CA GLY A 35 5.23 5.02 -19.09
C GLY A 35 5.80 4.45 -20.39
N ILE A 36 5.30 4.87 -21.55
CA ILE A 36 5.75 4.41 -22.88
C ILE A 36 7.22 4.75 -23.11
N LEU A 37 7.66 5.93 -22.64
CA LEU A 37 9.03 6.39 -22.77
C LEU A 37 9.96 5.82 -21.69
N GLY A 38 9.42 5.16 -20.67
CA GLY A 38 10.20 4.61 -19.54
C GLY A 38 10.93 5.66 -18.71
N LEU A 39 10.43 6.91 -18.68
CA LEU A 39 11.12 8.02 -18.04
C LEU A 39 11.07 7.90 -16.50
N PRO A 40 12.19 8.12 -15.80
CA PRO A 40 12.24 7.95 -14.35
C PRO A 40 11.63 9.15 -13.60
N VAL A 41 10.33 9.35 -13.76
CA VAL A 41 9.54 10.32 -12.99
C VAL A 41 9.11 9.69 -11.68
N ARG A 42 9.29 10.43 -10.57
CA ARG A 42 8.92 10.00 -9.21
C ARG A 42 7.61 10.65 -8.82
N PHE A 43 6.59 9.84 -8.52
CA PHE A 43 5.31 10.34 -8.05
C PHE A 43 5.23 10.20 -6.53
N SER A 44 5.10 11.34 -5.85
CA SER A 44 4.84 11.44 -4.42
C SER A 44 3.34 11.63 -4.24
N ILE A 45 2.63 10.53 -4.01
CA ILE A 45 1.16 10.52 -3.98
C ILE A 45 0.67 10.75 -2.56
N ASP A 46 0.27 11.99 -2.29
CA ASP A 46 -0.30 12.39 -1.01
C ASP A 46 -1.80 12.06 -0.93
N ARG A 47 -2.33 11.97 0.26
CA ARG A 47 -3.75 11.68 0.54
C ARG A 47 -4.23 10.38 -0.11
N ALA A 48 -3.37 9.38 -0.09
CA ALA A 48 -3.75 8.02 -0.51
C ALA A 48 -4.57 7.35 0.59
N GLY A 49 -5.63 6.64 0.20
CA GLY A 49 -6.55 6.00 1.12
C GLY A 49 -7.70 6.89 1.55
N ILE A 50 -8.20 6.68 2.76
CA ILE A 50 -9.32 7.41 3.35
C ILE A 50 -8.84 8.77 3.84
N VAL A 51 -9.43 9.85 3.34
CA VAL A 51 -9.08 11.24 3.73
C VAL A 51 -10.14 11.88 4.63
N GLY A 52 -11.33 11.30 4.72
CA GLY A 52 -12.38 11.67 5.66
C GLY A 52 -12.99 13.04 5.40
N GLU A 53 -12.52 14.05 6.12
CA GLU A 53 -13.09 15.41 6.15
C GLU A 53 -12.97 16.17 4.82
N ASP A 54 -12.06 15.80 3.94
CA ASP A 54 -11.94 16.40 2.62
C ASP A 54 -13.08 15.96 1.66
N GLY A 55 -13.87 14.94 2.06
CA GLY A 55 -15.08 14.50 1.38
C GLY A 55 -14.86 13.51 0.25
N GLU A 56 -15.98 13.13 -0.39
CA GLU A 56 -16.04 12.06 -1.40
C GLU A 56 -15.10 12.32 -2.59
N THR A 57 -14.96 13.57 -3.00
CA THR A 57 -14.13 13.97 -4.14
C THR A 57 -12.62 13.86 -3.88
N HIS A 58 -12.20 13.66 -2.63
CA HIS A 58 -10.80 13.65 -2.24
C HIS A 58 -10.29 12.27 -1.79
N GLN A 59 -11.16 11.26 -1.70
CA GLN A 59 -10.74 9.91 -1.33
C GLN A 59 -9.71 9.35 -2.31
N GLY A 60 -8.56 8.91 -1.79
CA GLY A 60 -7.41 8.44 -2.56
C GLY A 60 -7.41 6.92 -2.74
N LEU A 61 -8.40 6.36 -3.40
CA LEU A 61 -8.65 4.91 -3.39
C LEU A 61 -8.43 4.23 -4.74
N PHE A 62 -8.26 4.99 -5.83
CA PHE A 62 -8.18 4.46 -7.19
C PHE A 62 -6.74 4.28 -7.71
N ASP A 63 -5.77 4.96 -7.11
CA ASP A 63 -4.39 5.07 -7.60
C ASP A 63 -3.71 3.71 -7.78
N ILE A 64 -3.89 2.75 -6.86
CA ILE A 64 -3.32 1.41 -7.01
C ILE A 64 -3.85 0.75 -8.27
N ALA A 65 -5.16 0.76 -8.49
CA ALA A 65 -5.79 0.05 -9.59
C ALA A 65 -5.29 0.54 -10.96
N TYR A 66 -5.25 1.86 -11.19
CA TYR A 66 -4.86 2.38 -12.51
C TYR A 66 -3.35 2.48 -12.71
N LEU A 67 -2.53 2.62 -11.65
CA LEU A 67 -1.08 2.62 -11.79
C LEU A 67 -0.51 1.20 -11.96
N ARG A 68 -1.14 0.20 -11.36
CA ARG A 68 -0.69 -1.20 -11.50
C ARG A 68 -0.71 -1.72 -12.93
N ILE A 69 -1.64 -1.26 -13.77
CA ILE A 69 -1.76 -1.75 -15.14
C ILE A 69 -0.70 -1.18 -16.09
N ILE A 70 0.00 -0.10 -15.71
CA ILE A 70 1.03 0.52 -16.56
C ILE A 70 2.28 -0.36 -16.58
N PRO A 71 2.77 -0.84 -17.76
CA PRO A 71 3.99 -1.64 -17.83
C PRO A 71 5.20 -0.93 -17.19
N ASN A 72 6.09 -1.69 -16.55
CA ASN A 72 7.35 -1.22 -15.93
C ASN A 72 7.20 -0.12 -14.86
N PHE A 73 5.99 0.19 -14.44
CA PHE A 73 5.75 1.16 -13.37
C PHE A 73 5.97 0.51 -12.00
N VAL A 74 6.73 1.17 -11.12
CA VAL A 74 6.98 0.70 -9.75
C VAL A 74 6.04 1.41 -8.78
N LEU A 75 5.30 0.65 -7.95
CA LEU A 75 4.34 1.20 -7.00
C LEU A 75 4.56 0.61 -5.61
N PHE A 76 4.81 1.48 -4.63
CA PHE A 76 5.13 1.09 -3.27
C PHE A 76 4.54 2.05 -2.23
N ALA A 77 4.61 1.67 -0.95
CA ALA A 77 4.08 2.49 0.14
C ALA A 77 4.88 2.31 1.43
N PRO A 78 5.18 3.40 2.15
CA PRO A 78 5.70 3.34 3.51
C PRO A 78 4.59 3.01 4.51
N ARG A 79 4.95 2.36 5.63
CA ARG A 79 4.04 2.00 6.74
C ARG A 79 3.93 3.03 7.86
N ASP A 80 4.93 3.91 7.96
CA ASP A 80 5.07 4.93 9.01
C ASP A 80 5.97 6.09 8.54
N ASN A 81 6.10 7.13 9.35
CA ASN A 81 6.94 8.29 9.05
C ASN A 81 8.42 7.94 8.87
N ALA A 82 8.92 6.96 9.62
CA ALA A 82 10.33 6.56 9.51
C ALA A 82 10.60 5.87 8.16
N THR A 83 9.71 5.00 7.71
CA THR A 83 9.82 4.35 6.41
C THR A 83 9.43 5.28 5.24
N LEU A 84 8.68 6.36 5.49
CA LEU A 84 8.45 7.40 4.46
C LEU A 84 9.76 8.08 4.05
N ILE A 85 10.67 8.33 5.00
CA ILE A 85 12.01 8.85 4.70
C ILE A 85 12.78 7.86 3.80
N GLU A 86 12.75 6.57 4.13
CA GLU A 86 13.37 5.53 3.32
C GLU A 86 12.74 5.40 1.92
N ALA A 87 11.42 5.60 1.82
CA ALA A 87 10.69 5.60 0.54
C ALA A 87 11.14 6.75 -0.36
N VAL A 88 11.36 7.95 0.19
CA VAL A 88 11.90 9.11 -0.54
C VAL A 88 13.33 8.83 -1.00
N HIS A 89 14.20 8.27 -0.14
CA HIS A 89 15.56 7.89 -0.51
C HIS A 89 15.58 6.86 -1.64
N PHE A 90 14.74 5.83 -1.55
CA PHE A 90 14.60 4.85 -2.63
C PHE A 90 14.14 5.51 -3.93
N ALA A 91 13.07 6.31 -3.90
CA ALA A 91 12.56 7.00 -5.08
C ALA A 91 13.63 7.92 -5.72
N HIS A 92 14.39 8.64 -4.89
CA HIS A 92 15.48 9.52 -5.38
C HIS A 92 16.55 8.75 -6.13
N SER A 93 16.96 7.59 -5.60
CA SER A 93 18.05 6.78 -6.19
C SER A 93 17.58 5.84 -7.31
N PHE A 94 16.26 5.66 -7.49
CA PHE A 94 15.71 4.76 -8.50
C PHE A 94 15.50 5.49 -9.83
N ASP A 95 16.28 5.14 -10.86
CA ASP A 95 16.33 5.79 -12.17
C ASP A 95 16.01 4.89 -13.37
N SER A 96 15.73 3.62 -13.13
CA SER A 96 15.53 2.63 -14.21
C SER A 96 14.09 2.59 -14.76
N ALA A 97 13.13 3.21 -14.08
CA ALA A 97 11.72 3.25 -14.50
C ALA A 97 10.94 4.32 -13.72
N PRO A 98 9.72 4.68 -14.15
CA PRO A 98 8.86 5.52 -13.34
C PRO A 98 8.45 4.80 -12.06
N CYS A 99 8.37 5.54 -10.95
CA CYS A 99 7.95 5.00 -9.68
C CYS A 99 7.00 5.93 -8.92
N ALA A 100 6.15 5.35 -8.09
CA ALA A 100 5.27 6.08 -7.20
C ALA A 100 5.31 5.50 -5.79
N TYR A 101 5.36 6.38 -4.79
CA TYR A 101 5.08 6.03 -3.41
C TYR A 101 3.86 6.80 -2.91
N ARG A 102 3.01 6.09 -2.16
CA ARG A 102 1.73 6.64 -1.69
C ARG A 102 1.69 6.68 -0.17
N TYR A 103 1.14 7.77 0.40
CA TYR A 103 1.05 7.97 1.85
C TYR A 103 -0.24 8.70 2.24
N VAL A 104 -0.62 8.53 3.50
CA VAL A 104 -1.89 8.99 4.06
C VAL A 104 -1.94 10.49 4.32
N ARG A 105 -3.14 11.03 4.45
CA ARG A 105 -3.39 12.32 5.08
C ARG A 105 -3.23 12.21 6.61
N GLY A 106 -2.39 13.06 7.19
CA GLY A 106 -2.16 13.06 8.63
C GLY A 106 -1.19 11.97 9.08
N ASN A 107 -1.53 11.25 10.13
CA ASN A 107 -0.66 10.27 10.76
C ASN A 107 -0.93 8.85 10.26
N PHE A 108 0.12 8.06 10.09
CA PHE A 108 -0.04 6.61 9.93
C PHE A 108 -0.56 5.97 11.21
N VAL A 109 -1.31 4.89 11.11
CA VAL A 109 -1.82 4.16 12.28
C VAL A 109 -0.68 3.75 13.20
N LEU A 110 0.44 3.22 12.68
CA LEU A 110 1.61 2.86 13.50
C LEU A 110 2.20 4.05 14.27
N ASP A 111 2.16 5.24 13.68
CA ASP A 111 2.68 6.45 14.34
C ASP A 111 1.79 6.92 15.49
N THR A 112 0.50 6.61 15.46
CA THR A 112 -0.40 6.93 16.57
C THR A 112 -0.22 6.02 17.79
N LEU A 113 0.38 4.83 17.61
CA LEU A 113 0.54 3.82 18.64
C LEU A 113 1.86 3.92 19.41
N LYS A 114 2.82 4.69 18.90
CA LYS A 114 4.15 4.82 19.50
C LYS A 114 4.22 5.99 20.50
N SER A 115 5.16 5.91 21.44
CA SER A 115 5.50 7.02 22.33
C SER A 115 6.58 7.92 21.71
N SER A 116 7.81 7.44 21.54
CA SER A 116 8.95 8.24 21.06
C SER A 116 9.79 7.58 19.95
N LYS A 117 9.63 6.29 19.72
CA LYS A 117 10.40 5.54 18.71
C LYS A 117 9.46 4.78 17.80
N PRO A 118 9.85 4.51 16.53
CA PRO A 118 9.10 3.62 15.64
C PRO A 118 8.87 2.25 16.30
N ILE A 119 7.69 1.66 16.09
CA ILE A 119 7.35 0.30 16.59
C ILE A 119 8.27 -0.73 15.96
N TYR A 120 8.55 -0.56 14.68
CA TYR A 120 9.48 -1.39 13.91
C TYR A 120 10.67 -0.54 13.47
N LYS A 121 11.87 -1.10 13.54
CA LYS A 121 13.07 -0.42 13.03
C LYS A 121 12.87 -0.16 11.53
N PRO A 122 13.10 1.07 11.05
CA PRO A 122 13.05 1.36 9.63
C PRO A 122 14.20 0.61 8.91
N SER A 123 13.92 0.15 7.70
CA SER A 123 14.90 -0.46 6.82
C SER A 123 14.70 0.07 5.40
N SER A 124 15.79 0.16 4.63
CA SER A 124 15.78 0.69 3.28
C SER A 124 14.91 -0.16 2.36
N PHE A 125 14.26 0.50 1.39
CA PHE A 125 13.50 -0.18 0.36
C PHE A 125 14.43 -0.91 -0.60
N VAL A 126 14.09 -2.15 -0.92
CA VAL A 126 14.73 -2.96 -1.97
C VAL A 126 13.64 -3.31 -2.97
N LEU A 127 13.88 -3.04 -4.25
CA LEU A 127 12.89 -3.21 -5.32
C LEU A 127 12.21 -4.58 -5.26
N GLY A 128 10.88 -4.56 -5.18
CA GLY A 128 10.06 -5.76 -5.18
C GLY A 128 10.26 -6.67 -3.96
N LYS A 129 10.72 -6.13 -2.81
CA LYS A 129 10.88 -6.92 -1.59
C LYS A 129 9.90 -6.46 -0.51
N CYS A 130 9.19 -7.42 0.06
CA CYS A 130 8.43 -7.26 1.29
C CYS A 130 9.35 -7.38 2.52
N GLU A 131 8.86 -7.01 3.69
CA GLU A 131 9.56 -7.17 4.97
C GLU A 131 8.69 -7.99 5.93
N VAL A 132 9.24 -9.08 6.46
CA VAL A 132 8.58 -9.82 7.53
C VAL A 132 8.89 -9.11 8.84
N LEU A 133 7.89 -8.44 9.40
CA LEU A 133 8.00 -7.68 10.66
C LEU A 133 7.94 -8.60 11.88
N LYS A 134 7.27 -9.73 11.73
CA LYS A 134 7.14 -10.76 12.74
C LYS A 134 6.92 -12.10 12.08
N GLU A 135 7.65 -13.11 12.52
CA GLU A 135 7.43 -14.49 12.11
C GLU A 135 6.43 -15.20 13.04
N GLY A 136 5.59 -16.03 12.46
CA GLY A 136 4.61 -16.86 13.11
C GLY A 136 4.36 -18.13 12.29
N ARG A 137 3.25 -18.84 12.54
CA ARG A 137 2.96 -20.12 11.90
C ARG A 137 1.48 -20.37 11.56
N ASP A 138 0.58 -19.63 12.20
CA ASP A 138 -0.85 -19.96 12.12
C ASP A 138 -1.55 -19.21 10.99
N ILE A 139 -1.35 -17.91 10.96
CA ILE A 139 -2.05 -16.94 10.10
C ILE A 139 -1.03 -15.96 9.54
N VAL A 140 -1.17 -15.54 8.30
CA VAL A 140 -0.38 -14.41 7.79
C VAL A 140 -1.25 -13.16 7.60
N LEU A 141 -0.77 -12.05 8.15
CA LEU A 141 -1.37 -10.72 8.06
C LEU A 141 -0.46 -9.87 7.17
N ILE A 142 -0.97 -9.47 6.01
CA ILE A 142 -0.23 -8.72 4.99
C ILE A 142 -0.77 -7.30 4.98
N GLY A 143 0.03 -6.34 5.42
CA GLY A 143 -0.32 -4.92 5.35
C GLY A 143 0.36 -4.21 4.19
N TYR A 144 -0.30 -3.22 3.62
CA TYR A 144 0.26 -2.31 2.61
C TYR A 144 0.04 -0.86 3.02
N GLY A 145 1.12 -0.09 3.12
CA GLY A 145 1.07 1.29 3.58
C GLY A 145 0.44 1.39 4.98
N ASN A 146 -0.57 2.23 5.13
CA ASN A 146 -1.31 2.38 6.40
C ASN A 146 -1.98 1.08 6.89
N GLY A 147 -2.26 0.15 5.98
CA GLY A 147 -2.78 -1.18 6.30
C GLY A 147 -1.86 -2.00 7.20
N VAL A 148 -0.55 -1.73 7.21
CA VAL A 148 0.40 -2.39 8.14
C VAL A 148 0.06 -2.08 9.59
N GLY A 149 -0.35 -0.85 9.89
CA GLY A 149 -0.78 -0.46 11.23
C GLY A 149 -2.03 -1.20 11.68
N ARG A 150 -3.03 -1.36 10.79
CA ARG A 150 -4.23 -2.14 11.08
C ARG A 150 -3.91 -3.63 11.27
N ALA A 151 -3.07 -4.19 10.40
CA ALA A 151 -2.60 -5.57 10.55
C ALA A 151 -1.84 -5.79 11.86
N HIS A 152 -1.04 -4.80 12.31
CA HIS A 152 -0.36 -4.84 13.62
C HIS A 152 -1.34 -4.91 14.79
N LEU A 153 -2.41 -4.11 14.77
CA LEU A 153 -3.43 -4.12 15.82
C LEU A 153 -4.13 -5.49 15.89
N VAL A 154 -4.54 -6.04 14.75
CA VAL A 154 -5.13 -7.39 14.68
C VAL A 154 -4.14 -8.46 15.13
N CYS A 155 -2.87 -8.33 14.74
CA CYS A 155 -1.79 -9.24 15.16
C CYS A 155 -1.71 -9.32 16.70
N LYS A 156 -1.74 -8.18 17.39
CA LYS A 156 -1.70 -8.11 18.85
C LYS A 156 -2.90 -8.80 19.52
N GLU A 157 -4.10 -8.60 18.99
CA GLU A 157 -5.29 -9.24 19.53
C GLU A 157 -5.26 -10.77 19.32
N LEU A 158 -4.79 -11.23 18.17
CA LEU A 158 -4.62 -12.66 17.91
C LEU A 158 -3.57 -13.30 18.85
N GLU A 159 -2.47 -12.59 19.14
CA GLU A 159 -1.49 -13.03 20.14
C GLU A 159 -2.10 -13.20 21.53
N ASN A 160 -2.96 -12.26 21.95
CA ASN A 160 -3.66 -12.33 23.23
C ASN A 160 -4.57 -13.58 23.34
N LEU A 161 -5.04 -14.09 22.20
CA LEU A 161 -5.81 -15.35 22.12
C LEU A 161 -4.93 -16.60 21.97
N GLY A 162 -3.60 -16.46 21.95
CA GLY A 162 -2.65 -17.57 21.86
C GLY A 162 -2.28 -18.01 20.45
N PHE A 163 -2.71 -17.27 19.40
CA PHE A 163 -2.24 -17.50 18.04
C PHE A 163 -0.81 -16.97 17.83
N SER A 164 -0.14 -17.48 16.84
CA SER A 164 1.20 -17.07 16.41
C SER A 164 1.14 -16.52 14.97
N PRO A 165 0.65 -15.28 14.75
CA PRO A 165 0.54 -14.72 13.42
C PRO A 165 1.87 -14.23 12.85
N THR A 166 2.08 -14.43 11.55
CA THR A 166 3.12 -13.76 10.76
C THR A 166 2.60 -12.39 10.33
N LEU A 167 3.39 -11.34 10.51
CA LEU A 167 3.07 -9.99 10.04
C LEU A 167 4.04 -9.56 8.94
N VAL A 168 3.50 -9.19 7.79
CA VAL A 168 4.26 -8.77 6.61
C VAL A 168 3.92 -7.32 6.24
N ASP A 169 4.94 -6.49 6.08
CA ASP A 169 4.85 -5.23 5.34
C ASP A 169 5.13 -5.51 3.87
N LEU A 170 4.10 -5.39 3.04
CA LEU A 170 4.20 -5.70 1.61
C LEU A 170 5.13 -4.76 0.87
N ARG A 171 5.24 -3.51 1.28
CA ARG A 171 6.03 -2.44 0.66
C ARG A 171 5.71 -2.17 -0.81
N PHE A 172 5.88 -3.16 -1.68
CA PHE A 172 5.65 -3.06 -3.12
C PHE A 172 4.40 -3.85 -3.53
N VAL A 173 3.46 -3.18 -4.15
CA VAL A 173 2.34 -3.84 -4.83
C VAL A 173 2.67 -4.12 -6.30
N LYS A 174 3.70 -3.42 -6.84
CA LYS A 174 4.28 -3.66 -8.16
C LYS A 174 5.76 -3.23 -8.20
N PRO A 175 6.69 -4.17 -8.48
CA PRO A 175 6.47 -5.61 -8.55
C PRO A 175 6.23 -6.20 -7.15
N LEU A 176 5.47 -7.29 -7.08
CA LEU A 176 5.33 -8.08 -5.85
C LEU A 176 6.58 -8.92 -5.58
N ASP A 177 6.88 -9.15 -4.30
CA ASP A 177 7.92 -10.09 -3.91
C ASP A 177 7.44 -11.52 -4.18
N GLU A 178 8.19 -12.25 -4.99
CA GLU A 178 7.87 -13.66 -5.27
C GLU A 178 7.95 -14.56 -4.02
N HIS A 179 8.74 -14.14 -3.01
CA HIS A 179 8.84 -14.85 -1.74
C HIS A 179 7.52 -14.82 -0.96
N LEU A 180 6.70 -13.79 -1.16
CA LEU A 180 5.39 -13.67 -0.53
C LEU A 180 4.49 -14.89 -0.82
N ALA A 181 4.58 -15.47 -2.03
CA ALA A 181 3.81 -16.66 -2.39
C ALA A 181 4.14 -17.83 -1.46
N LYS A 182 5.42 -18.06 -1.12
CA LYS A 182 5.84 -19.11 -0.19
C LYS A 182 5.36 -18.84 1.22
N ILE A 183 5.37 -17.58 1.67
CA ILE A 183 4.83 -17.22 2.98
C ILE A 183 3.34 -17.54 3.03
N ILE A 184 2.57 -17.14 2.02
CA ILE A 184 1.13 -17.43 1.94
C ILE A 184 0.87 -18.94 1.90
N GLU A 185 1.65 -19.69 1.12
CA GLU A 185 1.49 -21.13 0.97
C GLU A 185 1.72 -21.89 2.28
N SER A 186 2.66 -21.43 3.12
CA SER A 186 3.00 -22.05 4.40
C SER A 186 2.01 -21.78 5.54
N HIS A 187 1.04 -20.87 5.36
CA HIS A 187 0.04 -20.53 6.37
C HIS A 187 -1.36 -21.03 5.97
N ALA A 188 -2.19 -21.34 6.97
CA ALA A 188 -3.55 -21.81 6.73
C ALA A 188 -4.46 -20.72 6.16
N ILE A 189 -4.35 -19.50 6.69
CA ILE A 189 -5.21 -18.36 6.35
C ILE A 189 -4.34 -17.14 6.09
N SER A 190 -4.76 -16.32 5.11
CA SER A 190 -4.08 -15.08 4.73
C SER A 190 -5.05 -13.92 4.71
N PHE A 191 -4.69 -12.84 5.38
CA PHE A 191 -5.46 -11.58 5.41
C PHE A 191 -4.65 -10.46 4.79
N VAL A 192 -5.32 -9.61 3.99
CA VAL A 192 -4.72 -8.42 3.36
C VAL A 192 -5.40 -7.16 3.89
N PHE A 193 -4.61 -6.19 4.31
CA PHE A 193 -5.05 -4.89 4.84
C PHE A 193 -4.51 -3.77 3.95
N SER A 194 -5.39 -3.04 3.30
CA SER A 194 -5.00 -1.91 2.45
C SER A 194 -6.12 -0.86 2.34
N ASP A 195 -5.72 0.39 2.15
CA ASP A 195 -6.61 1.50 1.81
C ASP A 195 -6.78 1.59 0.29
N SER A 196 -7.49 0.64 -0.29
CA SER A 196 -7.82 0.59 -1.71
C SER A 196 -9.14 -0.15 -1.92
N TYR A 197 -9.68 -0.07 -3.12
CA TYR A 197 -10.77 -0.94 -3.51
C TYR A 197 -10.28 -2.37 -3.75
N LYS A 198 -11.14 -3.37 -3.47
CA LYS A 198 -10.87 -4.79 -3.77
C LYS A 198 -10.55 -5.01 -5.25
N GLN A 199 -11.32 -4.33 -6.14
CA GLN A 199 -11.11 -4.42 -7.58
C GLN A 199 -9.83 -3.68 -7.98
N GLY A 200 -8.86 -4.43 -8.49
CA GLY A 200 -7.56 -3.90 -8.88
C GLY A 200 -6.64 -3.48 -7.72
N GLY A 201 -7.06 -3.72 -6.48
CA GLY A 201 -6.29 -3.41 -5.28
C GLY A 201 -5.16 -4.38 -4.96
N VAL A 202 -4.73 -4.39 -3.72
CA VAL A 202 -3.57 -5.18 -3.25
C VAL A 202 -3.88 -6.68 -3.25
N ALA A 203 -5.04 -7.08 -2.70
CA ALA A 203 -5.44 -8.48 -2.71
C ALA A 203 -5.65 -9.02 -4.13
N SER A 204 -6.16 -8.20 -5.05
CA SER A 204 -6.24 -8.54 -6.48
C SER A 204 -4.85 -8.85 -7.05
N ALA A 205 -3.85 -8.01 -6.77
CA ALA A 205 -2.47 -8.24 -7.20
C ALA A 205 -1.89 -9.55 -6.66
N ILE A 206 -2.12 -9.83 -5.39
CA ILE A 206 -1.64 -11.07 -4.75
C ILE A 206 -2.32 -12.29 -5.37
N ASN A 207 -3.65 -12.24 -5.58
CA ASN A 207 -4.39 -13.34 -6.22
C ASN A 207 -3.92 -13.61 -7.66
N GLU A 208 -3.64 -12.56 -8.44
CA GLU A 208 -3.07 -12.67 -9.78
C GLU A 208 -1.70 -13.40 -9.74
N MET A 209 -0.82 -13.02 -8.82
CA MET A 209 0.48 -13.67 -8.63
C MET A 209 0.34 -15.14 -8.21
N LEU A 210 -0.55 -15.47 -7.28
CA LEU A 210 -0.79 -16.84 -6.83
C LEU A 210 -1.35 -17.69 -7.96
N SER A 211 -2.31 -17.16 -8.72
CA SER A 211 -2.89 -17.83 -9.90
C SER A 211 -1.83 -18.15 -10.96
N GLN A 212 -0.95 -17.19 -11.27
CA GLN A 212 0.16 -17.41 -12.23
C GLN A 212 1.13 -18.49 -11.77
N LYS A 213 1.28 -18.69 -10.46
CA LYS A 213 2.13 -19.74 -9.86
C LYS A 213 1.39 -21.07 -9.65
N GLY A 214 0.11 -21.16 -9.96
CA GLY A 214 -0.73 -22.35 -9.73
C GLY A 214 -1.02 -22.60 -8.25
N ILE A 215 -0.90 -21.61 -7.38
CA ILE A 215 -1.14 -21.72 -5.95
C ILE A 215 -2.60 -21.39 -5.64
N LEU A 216 -3.32 -22.37 -5.08
CA LEU A 216 -4.72 -22.21 -4.67
C LEU A 216 -4.78 -21.91 -3.17
N LYS A 217 -4.85 -20.62 -2.83
CA LYS A 217 -5.00 -20.14 -1.45
C LYS A 217 -6.09 -19.06 -1.41
N HIS A 218 -6.91 -19.12 -0.38
CA HIS A 218 -7.92 -18.09 -0.15
C HIS A 218 -7.29 -16.89 0.56
N ILE A 219 -7.49 -15.70 -0.04
CA ILE A 219 -7.08 -14.42 0.54
C ILE A 219 -8.32 -13.70 1.03
N ILE A 220 -8.38 -13.42 2.31
CA ILE A 220 -9.42 -12.58 2.90
C ILE A 220 -8.95 -11.14 2.87
N SER A 221 -9.70 -10.28 2.18
CA SER A 221 -9.32 -8.88 1.99
C SER A 221 -10.13 -7.96 2.90
N PHE A 222 -9.42 -7.10 3.61
CA PHE A 222 -9.92 -5.95 4.34
C PHE A 222 -9.67 -4.65 3.55
N GLU A 223 -10.01 -4.68 2.28
CA GLU A 223 -10.09 -3.54 1.37
C GLU A 223 -11.55 -3.11 1.21
N LEU A 224 -11.77 -1.96 0.59
CA LEU A 224 -13.10 -1.40 0.40
C LEU A 224 -13.88 -2.13 -0.70
N ASP A 225 -15.16 -2.28 -0.47
CA ASP A 225 -16.11 -2.67 -1.52
C ASP A 225 -16.35 -1.50 -2.49
N SER A 226 -17.00 -1.80 -3.63
CA SER A 226 -17.25 -0.82 -4.69
C SER A 226 -18.34 0.20 -4.29
N ILE A 227 -18.00 1.09 -3.36
CA ILE A 227 -18.86 2.18 -2.86
C ILE A 227 -18.07 3.48 -2.84
N PHE A 228 -18.74 4.61 -3.05
CA PHE A 228 -18.13 5.92 -2.78
C PHE A 228 -18.11 6.17 -1.27
N VAL A 229 -16.93 6.47 -0.74
CA VAL A 229 -16.72 6.69 0.69
C VAL A 229 -17.25 8.07 1.08
N PRO A 230 -18.17 8.16 2.05
CA PRO A 230 -18.81 9.43 2.41
C PRO A 230 -17.85 10.38 3.12
N HIS A 231 -18.27 11.66 3.20
CA HIS A 231 -17.63 12.67 4.03
C HIS A 231 -17.80 12.35 5.52
N GLY A 232 -16.76 12.62 6.30
CA GLY A 232 -16.80 12.49 7.76
C GLY A 232 -15.41 12.53 8.39
N ASN A 233 -15.34 12.50 9.70
CA ASN A 233 -14.08 12.30 10.39
C ASN A 233 -13.50 10.91 10.05
N VAL A 234 -12.19 10.81 9.84
CA VAL A 234 -11.52 9.55 9.40
C VAL A 234 -11.92 8.37 10.27
N SER A 235 -11.86 8.50 11.60
CA SER A 235 -12.17 7.40 12.51
C SER A 235 -13.65 6.95 12.43
N SER A 236 -14.57 7.90 12.21
CA SER A 236 -15.99 7.60 12.03
C SER A 236 -16.26 6.90 10.70
N VAL A 237 -15.59 7.34 9.63
CA VAL A 237 -15.66 6.72 8.31
C VAL A 237 -15.08 5.30 8.35
N GLU A 238 -13.90 5.11 8.95
CA GLU A 238 -13.29 3.79 9.13
C GLU A 238 -14.21 2.83 9.89
N LYS A 239 -14.82 3.30 10.98
CA LYS A 239 -15.79 2.50 11.75
C LYS A 239 -17.03 2.14 10.93
N HIS A 240 -17.57 3.09 10.16
CA HIS A 240 -18.71 2.84 9.27
C HIS A 240 -18.37 1.78 8.20
N LEU A 241 -17.15 1.78 7.70
CA LEU A 241 -16.66 0.84 6.69
C LEU A 241 -16.15 -0.50 7.28
N GLY A 242 -16.15 -0.65 8.60
CA GLY A 242 -15.62 -1.83 9.28
C GLY A 242 -14.11 -2.01 9.13
N LEU A 243 -13.37 -0.89 9.03
CA LEU A 243 -11.92 -0.83 8.91
C LEU A 243 -11.23 -0.40 10.22
N ASP A 244 -11.99 -0.11 11.27
CA ASP A 244 -11.46 0.10 12.62
C ASP A 244 -10.96 -1.21 13.23
N ALA A 245 -10.05 -1.13 14.20
CA ALA A 245 -9.36 -2.28 14.76
C ALA A 245 -10.32 -3.35 15.32
N SER A 246 -11.41 -2.94 15.99
CA SER A 246 -12.37 -3.89 16.59
C SER A 246 -13.17 -4.63 15.53
N SER A 247 -13.63 -3.94 14.49
CA SER A 247 -14.34 -4.54 13.36
C SER A 247 -13.46 -5.50 12.57
N LEU A 248 -12.21 -5.10 12.31
CA LEU A 248 -11.23 -5.95 11.61
C LEU A 248 -10.92 -7.21 12.41
N PHE A 249 -10.70 -7.08 13.72
CA PHE A 249 -10.44 -8.22 14.60
C PHE A 249 -11.63 -9.19 14.64
N SER A 250 -12.86 -8.69 14.84
CA SER A 250 -14.08 -9.54 14.84
C SER A 250 -14.28 -10.32 13.54
N ARG A 251 -13.83 -9.77 12.40
CA ARG A 251 -13.94 -10.42 11.09
C ARG A 251 -12.76 -11.36 10.79
N THR A 252 -11.74 -11.36 11.63
CA THR A 252 -10.58 -12.25 11.53
C THR A 252 -10.82 -13.57 12.27
N LEU A 253 -11.72 -13.58 13.26
CA LEU A 253 -12.18 -14.75 14.00
C LEU A 253 -13.30 -15.48 13.30
#